data_51ede00bdf1f003af7c8321437df4a07
#
_entry.id   51ede00bdf1f003af7c8321437df4a07
#
_cell.length_a   1.000
_cell.length_b   1.000
_cell.length_c   1.000
_cell.angle_alpha   90.00
_cell.angle_beta   90.00
_cell.angle_gamma   90.00
#
_symmetry.space_group_name_H-M   'P 1'
#
loop_
_entity.id
_entity.type
_entity.pdbx_description
1 polymer ?
#
loop_
_entity_poly.entity_id
_entity_poly.type
_entity_poly.pdbx_seq_one_letter_code
_entity_poly.pdbx_strand_id
1 'polypeptide(L)'
;SIGVDDIRRQINDTIAIRPYSSPYKVYIVDEAEKMTVQAQNALLKTIEEPPSYAVIFLLTTNQDVFLPTILSRCVQIKLKPLKDSQVKEYLLEHLQLKEAEADVYAAFARGNLGKAIRLAASEDFKILHTEMLYLVKNLKTMDISEILMFIRRLKEEDIDLLECLDFMQFWYRDVLMFKVTKDVNLLIFKEEYPSINEISQRSGYEGLENILASIDKARIRLAANVNMELALELMLLVMKEN
;
A
#
# COMPACT_ATOMS: atom_id res chain seq x y z
N SER A 1 6.63 -0.68 19.37
CA SER A 1 8.11 -0.85 19.32
C SER A 1 8.49 -2.16 19.96
N ILE A 2 9.55 -2.79 19.47
CA ILE A 2 10.13 -4.01 20.04
C ILE A 2 11.26 -3.57 21.00
N GLY A 3 11.06 -3.84 22.28
CA GLY A 3 11.98 -3.43 23.33
C GLY A 3 13.10 -4.44 23.61
N VAL A 4 14.04 -4.04 24.46
CA VAL A 4 15.17 -4.91 24.87
C VAL A 4 14.70 -6.16 25.59
N ASP A 5 13.63 -6.07 26.41
CA ASP A 5 13.11 -7.19 27.18
C ASP A 5 12.41 -8.23 26.30
N ASP A 6 11.81 -7.80 25.19
CA ASP A 6 11.22 -8.71 24.20
C ASP A 6 12.31 -9.60 23.58
N ILE A 7 13.42 -8.99 23.16
CA ILE A 7 14.56 -9.73 22.59
C ILE A 7 15.20 -10.66 23.63
N ARG A 8 15.39 -10.19 24.87
CA ARG A 8 15.97 -11.01 25.93
C ARG A 8 15.12 -12.24 26.23
N ARG A 9 13.83 -12.04 26.53
CA ARG A 9 12.91 -13.12 26.91
C ARG A 9 12.64 -14.11 25.80
N GLN A 10 12.43 -13.62 24.59
CA GLN A 10 11.97 -14.47 23.48
C GLN A 10 13.12 -15.13 22.73
N ILE A 11 14.28 -14.47 22.62
CA ILE A 11 15.42 -14.99 21.86
C ILE A 11 16.56 -15.38 22.78
N ASN A 12 17.17 -14.43 23.52
CA ASN A 12 18.44 -14.67 24.22
C ASN A 12 18.31 -15.74 25.29
N ASP A 13 17.25 -15.71 26.11
CA ASP A 13 17.04 -16.66 27.20
C ASP A 13 16.65 -18.06 26.70
N THR A 14 16.11 -18.14 25.51
CA THR A 14 15.57 -19.39 24.95
C THR A 14 16.49 -20.05 23.92
N ILE A 15 17.43 -19.30 23.32
CA ILE A 15 18.22 -19.79 22.19
C ILE A 15 19.15 -20.93 22.54
N ALA A 16 19.67 -20.96 23.79
CA ALA A 16 20.53 -22.02 24.27
C ALA A 16 19.81 -23.37 24.43
N ILE A 17 18.48 -23.36 24.52
CA ILE A 17 17.67 -24.58 24.64
C ILE A 17 17.52 -25.21 23.28
N ARG A 18 18.03 -26.45 23.12
CA ARG A 18 17.91 -27.19 21.86
C ARG A 18 16.45 -27.47 21.47
N PRO A 19 16.12 -27.48 20.16
CA PRO A 19 14.81 -27.91 19.72
C PRO A 19 14.55 -29.39 20.08
N TYR A 20 13.31 -29.69 20.48
CA TYR A 20 12.95 -31.05 20.92
C TYR A 20 12.59 -31.99 19.76
N SER A 21 11.90 -31.49 18.73
CA SER A 21 11.30 -32.29 17.66
C SER A 21 11.77 -31.91 16.24
N SER A 22 12.72 -30.98 16.11
CA SER A 22 13.19 -30.47 14.83
C SER A 22 14.71 -30.29 14.83
N PRO A 23 15.40 -30.41 13.69
CA PRO A 23 16.84 -30.11 13.61
C PRO A 23 17.15 -28.62 13.79
N TYR A 24 16.16 -27.74 13.55
CA TYR A 24 16.37 -26.28 13.66
C TYR A 24 15.36 -25.62 14.61
N LYS A 25 15.81 -24.55 15.25
CA LYS A 25 15.01 -23.62 16.03
C LYS A 25 14.96 -22.30 15.27
N VAL A 26 13.76 -21.92 14.83
CA VAL A 26 13.56 -20.75 13.98
C VAL A 26 12.92 -19.63 14.79
N TYR A 27 13.52 -18.46 14.73
CA TYR A 27 12.98 -17.22 15.29
C TYR A 27 12.62 -16.28 14.14
N ILE A 28 11.45 -15.69 14.19
CA ILE A 28 10.97 -14.71 13.21
C ILE A 28 10.64 -13.43 13.98
N VAL A 29 11.38 -12.36 13.70
CA VAL A 29 11.10 -11.02 14.21
C VAL A 29 10.43 -10.26 13.08
N ASP A 30 9.12 -10.15 13.17
CA ASP A 30 8.32 -9.39 12.20
C ASP A 30 8.39 -7.90 12.50
N GLU A 31 8.30 -7.04 11.47
CA GLU A 31 8.47 -5.60 11.58
C GLU A 31 9.72 -5.22 12.39
N ALA A 32 10.84 -5.87 12.10
CA ALA A 32 12.08 -5.72 12.86
C ALA A 32 12.65 -4.30 12.86
N GLU A 33 12.23 -3.43 11.92
CA GLU A 33 12.48 -1.98 11.94
C GLU A 33 11.91 -1.28 13.18
N LYS A 34 10.94 -1.90 13.89
CA LYS A 34 10.39 -1.36 15.14
C LYS A 34 11.26 -1.68 16.37
N MET A 35 12.37 -2.39 16.20
CA MET A 35 13.32 -2.62 17.30
C MET A 35 14.00 -1.33 17.73
N THR A 36 14.00 -1.07 19.04
CA THR A 36 14.81 0.01 19.60
C THR A 36 16.30 -0.27 19.43
N VAL A 37 17.14 0.77 19.47
CA VAL A 37 18.62 0.61 19.42
C VAL A 37 19.12 -0.33 20.52
N GLN A 38 18.52 -0.27 21.71
CA GLN A 38 18.84 -1.16 22.83
C GLN A 38 18.48 -2.62 22.54
N ALA A 39 17.33 -2.85 21.87
CA ALA A 39 16.91 -4.19 21.45
C ALA A 39 17.86 -4.77 20.39
N GLN A 40 18.27 -3.97 19.42
CA GLN A 40 19.25 -4.36 18.41
C GLN A 40 20.59 -4.72 19.07
N ASN A 41 21.08 -3.90 19.99
CA ASN A 41 22.32 -4.18 20.75
C ASN A 41 22.22 -5.47 21.59
N ALA A 42 21.07 -5.73 22.20
CA ALA A 42 20.86 -6.96 22.98
C ALA A 42 20.90 -8.23 22.10
N LEU A 43 20.57 -8.11 20.81
CA LEU A 43 20.60 -9.22 19.87
C LEU A 43 22.01 -9.51 19.33
N LEU A 44 22.93 -8.54 19.33
CA LEU A 44 24.25 -8.65 18.70
C LEU A 44 25.02 -9.89 19.14
N LYS A 45 25.12 -10.16 20.44
CA LYS A 45 25.86 -11.33 20.96
C LYS A 45 25.31 -12.63 20.40
N THR A 46 24.00 -12.71 20.29
CA THR A 46 23.30 -13.90 19.80
C THR A 46 23.51 -14.15 18.32
N ILE A 47 23.58 -13.08 17.50
CA ILE A 47 23.82 -13.22 16.05
C ILE A 47 25.31 -13.33 15.70
N GLU A 48 26.24 -12.96 16.62
CA GLU A 48 27.67 -13.18 16.44
C GLU A 48 28.04 -14.66 16.57
N GLU A 49 27.51 -15.34 17.57
CA GLU A 49 27.81 -16.74 17.86
C GLU A 49 26.53 -17.54 18.07
N PRO A 50 25.67 -17.69 17.01
CA PRO A 50 24.44 -18.44 17.14
C PRO A 50 24.73 -19.94 17.27
N PRO A 51 23.95 -20.69 18.07
CA PRO A 51 24.00 -22.15 18.03
C PRO A 51 23.72 -22.67 16.61
N SER A 52 24.40 -23.74 16.21
CA SER A 52 24.32 -24.30 14.87
C SER A 52 22.91 -24.73 14.42
N TYR A 53 21.99 -24.90 15.37
CA TYR A 53 20.58 -25.23 15.14
C TYR A 53 19.67 -24.02 15.14
N ALA A 54 20.18 -22.81 15.41
CA ALA A 54 19.34 -21.61 15.47
C ALA A 54 19.37 -20.84 14.15
N VAL A 55 18.18 -20.43 13.70
CA VAL A 55 18.00 -19.56 12.54
C VAL A 55 17.15 -18.36 12.96
N ILE A 56 17.62 -17.16 12.70
CA ILE A 56 16.92 -15.92 13.05
C ILE A 56 16.60 -15.15 11.78
N PHE A 57 15.31 -14.90 11.52
CA PHE A 57 14.84 -14.04 10.45
C PHE A 57 14.41 -12.69 11.02
N LEU A 58 15.00 -11.62 10.51
CA LEU A 58 14.58 -10.24 10.76
C LEU A 58 13.83 -9.78 9.51
N LEU A 59 12.49 -9.70 9.59
CA LEU A 59 11.66 -9.23 8.49
C LEU A 59 11.50 -7.72 8.59
N THR A 60 11.77 -7.01 7.50
CA THR A 60 11.72 -5.54 7.48
C THR A 60 11.38 -5.00 6.11
N THR A 61 10.71 -3.85 6.08
CA THR A 61 10.50 -3.04 4.88
C THR A 61 11.56 -1.94 4.73
N ASN A 62 12.31 -1.64 5.81
CA ASN A 62 13.33 -0.61 5.82
C ASN A 62 14.61 -1.09 6.55
N GLN A 63 15.64 -1.42 5.77
CA GLN A 63 16.92 -1.88 6.33
C GLN A 63 17.76 -0.76 6.95
N ASP A 64 17.52 0.51 6.60
CA ASP A 64 18.35 1.64 7.02
C ASP A 64 18.19 1.99 8.51
N VAL A 65 17.18 1.43 9.15
CA VAL A 65 16.93 1.56 10.60
C VAL A 65 17.86 0.66 11.44
N PHE A 66 18.45 -0.37 10.81
CA PHE A 66 19.35 -1.27 11.53
C PHE A 66 20.73 -0.69 11.72
N LEU A 67 21.31 -1.03 12.88
CA LEU A 67 22.70 -0.72 13.14
C LEU A 67 23.61 -1.42 12.11
N PRO A 68 24.69 -0.78 11.65
CA PRO A 68 25.66 -1.40 10.74
C PRO A 68 26.23 -2.72 11.30
N THR A 69 26.31 -2.84 12.62
CA THR A 69 26.75 -4.05 13.33
C THR A 69 25.79 -5.23 13.17
N ILE A 70 24.48 -5.00 13.05
CA ILE A 70 23.48 -6.02 12.71
C ILE A 70 23.62 -6.41 11.23
N LEU A 71 23.62 -5.41 10.34
CA LEU A 71 23.66 -5.65 8.90
C LEU A 71 24.91 -6.44 8.47
N SER A 72 26.06 -6.20 9.12
CA SER A 72 27.32 -6.90 8.79
C SER A 72 27.33 -8.38 9.20
N ARG A 73 26.38 -8.81 10.04
CA ARG A 73 26.28 -10.19 10.56
C ARG A 73 25.08 -10.95 9.99
N CYS A 74 24.26 -10.30 9.21
CA CYS A 74 23.08 -10.90 8.58
C CYS A 74 23.30 -11.08 7.08
N VAL A 75 22.80 -12.18 6.54
CA VAL A 75 22.66 -12.36 5.10
C VAL A 75 21.39 -11.62 4.66
N GLN A 76 21.55 -10.64 3.77
CA GLN A 76 20.43 -9.86 3.28
C GLN A 76 19.77 -10.57 2.09
N ILE A 77 18.47 -10.87 2.23
CA ILE A 77 17.65 -11.44 1.17
C ILE A 77 16.60 -10.40 0.78
N LYS A 78 16.75 -9.78 -0.40
CA LYS A 78 15.79 -8.79 -0.91
C LYS A 78 14.70 -9.48 -1.70
N LEU A 79 13.48 -9.47 -1.16
CA LEU A 79 12.30 -9.90 -1.88
C LEU A 79 11.81 -8.76 -2.80
N LYS A 80 11.58 -9.09 -4.06
CA LYS A 80 11.03 -8.14 -5.03
C LYS A 80 9.51 -8.27 -5.06
N PRO A 81 8.76 -7.16 -5.26
CA PRO A 81 7.34 -7.24 -5.55
C PRO A 81 7.08 -8.14 -6.76
N LEU A 82 5.97 -8.87 -6.74
CA LEU A 82 5.50 -9.61 -7.90
C LEU A 82 5.08 -8.63 -9.01
N LYS A 83 5.09 -9.09 -10.25
CA LYS A 83 4.50 -8.33 -11.35
C LYS A 83 2.98 -8.36 -11.22
N ASP A 84 2.30 -7.30 -11.64
CA ASP A 84 0.83 -7.24 -11.62
C ASP A 84 0.20 -8.41 -12.39
N SER A 85 0.82 -8.85 -13.50
CA SER A 85 0.39 -10.03 -14.25
C SER A 85 0.42 -11.32 -13.44
N GLN A 86 1.41 -11.52 -12.58
CA GLN A 86 1.51 -12.71 -11.71
C GLN A 86 0.49 -12.67 -10.58
N VAL A 87 0.25 -11.47 -10.02
CA VAL A 87 -0.80 -11.28 -9.01
C VAL A 87 -2.17 -11.52 -9.63
N LYS A 88 -2.43 -10.95 -10.82
CA LYS A 88 -3.68 -11.15 -11.56
C LYS A 88 -3.94 -12.62 -11.87
N GLU A 89 -2.95 -13.33 -12.42
CA GLU A 89 -3.04 -14.76 -12.73
C GLU A 89 -3.44 -15.56 -11.50
N TYR A 90 -2.78 -15.35 -10.36
CA TYR A 90 -3.13 -15.99 -9.10
C TYR A 90 -4.58 -15.72 -8.66
N LEU A 91 -5.03 -14.45 -8.74
CA LEU A 91 -6.39 -14.08 -8.36
C LEU A 91 -7.45 -14.74 -9.23
N LEU A 92 -7.21 -14.85 -10.54
CA LEU A 92 -8.11 -15.50 -11.48
C LEU A 92 -8.20 -17.01 -11.21
N GLU A 93 -7.07 -17.67 -10.99
CA GLU A 93 -7.02 -19.12 -10.81
C GLU A 93 -7.59 -19.57 -9.46
N HIS A 94 -7.34 -18.81 -8.38
CA HIS A 94 -7.65 -19.27 -7.02
C HIS A 94 -8.90 -18.62 -6.41
N LEU A 95 -9.29 -17.42 -6.85
CA LEU A 95 -10.43 -16.70 -6.29
C LEU A 95 -11.61 -16.57 -7.26
N GLN A 96 -11.48 -17.08 -8.50
CA GLN A 96 -12.53 -17.05 -9.53
C GLN A 96 -13.12 -15.66 -9.79
N LEU A 97 -12.28 -14.63 -9.70
CA LEU A 97 -12.67 -13.25 -9.93
C LEU A 97 -12.86 -12.97 -11.41
N LYS A 98 -13.60 -11.92 -11.74
CA LYS A 98 -13.64 -11.37 -13.09
C LYS A 98 -12.30 -10.73 -13.44
N GLU A 99 -11.97 -10.72 -14.72
CA GLU A 99 -10.70 -10.18 -15.21
C GLU A 99 -10.48 -8.71 -14.81
N ALA A 100 -11.53 -7.89 -14.93
CA ALA A 100 -11.49 -6.48 -14.57
C ALA A 100 -11.27 -6.26 -13.05
N GLU A 101 -11.91 -7.07 -12.20
CA GLU A 101 -11.70 -7.02 -10.76
C GLU A 101 -10.26 -7.41 -10.39
N ALA A 102 -9.74 -8.47 -11.02
CA ALA A 102 -8.37 -8.92 -10.80
C ALA A 102 -7.33 -7.86 -11.23
N ASP A 103 -7.57 -7.11 -12.31
CA ASP A 103 -6.73 -5.98 -12.74
C ASP A 103 -6.68 -4.88 -11.65
N VAL A 104 -7.83 -4.53 -11.07
CA VAL A 104 -7.93 -3.52 -10.01
C VAL A 104 -7.17 -4.00 -8.75
N TYR A 105 -7.48 -5.19 -8.24
CA TYR A 105 -6.83 -5.70 -7.03
C TYR A 105 -5.31 -5.88 -7.21
N ALA A 106 -4.85 -6.32 -8.39
CA ALA A 106 -3.42 -6.43 -8.67
C ALA A 106 -2.72 -5.06 -8.63
N ALA A 107 -3.32 -4.03 -9.23
CA ALA A 107 -2.78 -2.68 -9.22
C ALA A 107 -2.69 -2.11 -7.80
N PHE A 108 -3.76 -2.23 -7.00
CA PHE A 108 -3.77 -1.76 -5.60
C PHE A 108 -2.82 -2.53 -4.69
N ALA A 109 -2.56 -3.80 -5.00
CA ALA A 109 -1.62 -4.63 -4.26
C ALA A 109 -0.15 -4.28 -4.50
N ARG A 110 0.18 -3.62 -5.61
CA ARG A 110 1.56 -3.23 -5.96
C ARG A 110 2.56 -4.37 -5.80
N GLY A 111 2.19 -5.55 -6.27
CA GLY A 111 3.02 -6.77 -6.21
C GLY A 111 3.00 -7.51 -4.87
N ASN A 112 2.16 -7.10 -3.90
CA ASN A 112 1.95 -7.80 -2.65
C ASN A 112 0.72 -8.72 -2.76
N LEU A 113 0.96 -10.02 -3.00
CA LEU A 113 -0.11 -11.00 -3.17
C LEU A 113 -1.03 -11.11 -1.93
N GLY A 114 -0.47 -11.05 -0.73
CA GLY A 114 -1.26 -11.09 0.50
C GLY A 114 -2.20 -9.88 0.62
N LYS A 115 -1.74 -8.67 0.18
CA LYS A 115 -2.62 -7.50 0.09
C LYS A 115 -3.71 -7.71 -0.96
N ALA A 116 -3.39 -8.25 -2.15
CA ALA A 116 -4.37 -8.51 -3.19
C ALA A 116 -5.50 -9.44 -2.73
N ILE A 117 -5.15 -10.53 -2.03
CA ILE A 117 -6.13 -11.47 -1.48
C ILE A 117 -7.03 -10.79 -0.43
N ARG A 118 -6.46 -9.97 0.46
CA ARG A 118 -7.24 -9.23 1.46
C ARG A 118 -8.20 -8.23 0.81
N LEU A 119 -7.74 -7.46 -0.18
CA LEU A 119 -8.59 -6.51 -0.90
C LEU A 119 -9.74 -7.21 -1.60
N ALA A 120 -9.50 -8.34 -2.25
CA ALA A 120 -10.53 -9.12 -2.93
C ALA A 120 -11.62 -9.65 -1.98
N ALA A 121 -11.27 -9.92 -0.71
CA ALA A 121 -12.20 -10.38 0.33
C ALA A 121 -12.83 -9.22 1.14
N SER A 122 -12.38 -7.98 0.98
CA SER A 122 -12.81 -6.83 1.78
C SER A 122 -14.08 -6.20 1.24
N GLU A 123 -15.15 -6.19 2.04
CA GLU A 123 -16.35 -5.41 1.73
C GLU A 123 -16.08 -3.91 1.82
N ASP A 124 -15.24 -3.46 2.76
CA ASP A 124 -14.88 -2.04 2.91
C ASP A 124 -14.19 -1.52 1.64
N PHE A 125 -13.32 -2.33 1.01
CA PHE A 125 -12.71 -1.95 -0.26
C PHE A 125 -13.71 -1.86 -1.41
N LYS A 126 -14.73 -2.72 -1.44
CA LYS A 126 -15.80 -2.63 -2.45
C LYS A 126 -16.65 -1.37 -2.28
N ILE A 127 -16.93 -1.01 -1.03
CA ILE A 127 -17.62 0.25 -0.69
C ILE A 127 -16.77 1.42 -1.15
N LEU A 128 -15.50 1.48 -0.75
CA LEU A 128 -14.54 2.50 -1.17
C LEU A 128 -14.50 2.63 -2.70
N HIS A 129 -14.36 1.51 -3.41
CA HIS A 129 -14.30 1.49 -4.87
C HIS A 129 -15.56 2.13 -5.49
N THR A 130 -16.75 1.78 -4.98
CA THR A 130 -18.04 2.31 -5.47
C THR A 130 -18.15 3.82 -5.21
N GLU A 131 -17.80 4.26 -4.00
CA GLU A 131 -17.83 5.66 -3.60
C GLU A 131 -16.84 6.50 -4.42
N MET A 132 -15.65 5.98 -4.65
CA MET A 132 -14.63 6.68 -5.43
C MET A 132 -14.98 6.76 -6.92
N LEU A 133 -15.59 5.70 -7.50
CA LEU A 133 -16.16 5.76 -8.86
C LEU A 133 -17.23 6.83 -8.98
N TYR A 134 -18.14 6.89 -8.00
CA TYR A 134 -19.16 7.94 -7.97
C TYR A 134 -18.52 9.34 -7.95
N LEU A 135 -17.54 9.55 -7.06
CA LEU A 135 -16.84 10.83 -6.95
C LEU A 135 -16.19 11.26 -8.27
N VAL A 136 -15.32 10.42 -8.85
CA VAL A 136 -14.54 10.81 -10.04
C VAL A 136 -15.40 11.04 -11.28
N LYS A 137 -16.56 10.37 -11.38
CA LYS A 137 -17.51 10.55 -12.46
C LYS A 137 -18.33 11.84 -12.32
N ASN A 138 -18.67 12.25 -11.10
CA ASN A 138 -19.59 13.35 -10.83
C ASN A 138 -18.91 14.64 -10.35
N LEU A 139 -17.63 14.59 -9.96
CA LEU A 139 -16.91 15.69 -9.30
C LEU A 139 -17.08 17.04 -10.05
N LYS A 140 -17.10 17.02 -11.38
CA LYS A 140 -17.21 18.24 -12.20
C LYS A 140 -18.56 18.95 -12.00
N THR A 141 -19.62 18.20 -11.75
CA THR A 141 -20.98 18.72 -11.58
C THR A 141 -21.35 18.98 -10.12
N MET A 142 -20.68 18.34 -9.15
CA MET A 142 -20.91 18.52 -7.72
C MET A 142 -20.70 19.97 -7.31
N ASP A 143 -21.54 20.49 -6.44
CA ASP A 143 -21.30 21.78 -5.78
C ASP A 143 -20.34 21.63 -4.58
N ILE A 144 -19.93 22.76 -3.99
CA ILE A 144 -19.00 22.75 -2.86
C ILE A 144 -19.62 22.06 -1.64
N SER A 145 -20.92 22.19 -1.41
CA SER A 145 -21.61 21.57 -0.27
C SER A 145 -21.63 20.04 -0.43
N GLU A 146 -21.84 19.54 -1.64
CA GLU A 146 -21.80 18.11 -1.96
C GLU A 146 -20.39 17.53 -1.77
N ILE A 147 -19.36 18.27 -2.16
CA ILE A 147 -17.94 17.86 -1.93
C ILE A 147 -17.66 17.78 -0.43
N LEU A 148 -18.06 18.77 0.35
CA LEU A 148 -17.87 18.77 1.81
C LEU A 148 -18.64 17.64 2.50
N MET A 149 -19.88 17.36 2.07
CA MET A 149 -20.65 16.21 2.58
C MET A 149 -19.96 14.89 2.24
N PHE A 150 -19.42 14.75 1.03
CA PHE A 150 -18.68 13.56 0.64
C PHE A 150 -17.44 13.34 1.54
N ILE A 151 -16.64 14.39 1.78
CA ILE A 151 -15.46 14.32 2.66
C ILE A 151 -15.86 13.90 4.09
N ARG A 152 -16.96 14.46 4.64
CA ARG A 152 -17.46 14.08 5.96
C ARG A 152 -17.88 12.63 6.01
N ARG A 153 -18.56 12.13 4.99
CA ARG A 153 -18.97 10.72 4.89
C ARG A 153 -17.76 9.78 4.87
N LEU A 154 -16.69 10.08 4.13
CA LEU A 154 -15.45 9.29 4.16
C LEU A 154 -14.90 9.15 5.58
N LYS A 155 -15.01 10.20 6.39
CA LYS A 155 -14.56 10.21 7.79
C LYS A 155 -15.47 9.41 8.71
N GLU A 156 -16.79 9.57 8.55
CA GLU A 156 -17.80 8.90 9.39
C GLU A 156 -17.81 7.38 9.18
N GLU A 157 -17.55 6.94 7.95
CA GLU A 157 -17.51 5.53 7.55
C GLU A 157 -16.11 4.90 7.76
N ASP A 158 -15.14 5.64 8.34
CA ASP A 158 -13.75 5.19 8.61
C ASP A 158 -13.05 4.60 7.37
N ILE A 159 -13.31 5.18 6.20
CA ILE A 159 -12.74 4.72 4.93
C ILE A 159 -11.25 5.04 4.87
N ASP A 160 -10.44 4.09 4.41
CA ASP A 160 -8.98 4.28 4.27
C ASP A 160 -8.66 5.37 3.25
N LEU A 161 -8.22 6.53 3.77
CA LEU A 161 -7.90 7.70 2.96
C LEU A 161 -6.71 7.47 2.03
N LEU A 162 -5.75 6.65 2.40
CA LEU A 162 -4.61 6.35 1.53
C LEU A 162 -5.06 5.51 0.35
N GLU A 163 -5.98 4.58 0.56
CA GLU A 163 -6.60 3.81 -0.53
C GLU A 163 -7.50 4.70 -1.42
N CYS A 164 -8.19 5.70 -0.86
CA CYS A 164 -8.90 6.72 -1.66
C CYS A 164 -7.94 7.51 -2.56
N LEU A 165 -6.80 7.96 -2.03
CA LEU A 165 -5.78 8.66 -2.82
C LEU A 165 -5.15 7.75 -3.87
N ASP A 166 -4.90 6.48 -3.55
CA ASP A 166 -4.42 5.48 -4.52
C ASP A 166 -5.42 5.29 -5.65
N PHE A 167 -6.74 5.21 -5.33
CA PHE A 167 -7.80 5.13 -6.33
C PHE A 167 -7.77 6.32 -7.30
N MET A 168 -7.76 7.54 -6.77
CA MET A 168 -7.73 8.75 -7.59
C MET A 168 -6.47 8.81 -8.46
N GLN A 169 -5.32 8.43 -7.90
CA GLN A 169 -4.06 8.38 -8.63
C GLN A 169 -4.12 7.39 -9.79
N PHE A 170 -4.65 6.18 -9.59
CA PHE A 170 -4.81 5.18 -10.64
C PHE A 170 -5.83 5.61 -11.69
N TRP A 171 -6.93 6.23 -11.27
CA TRP A 171 -7.94 6.74 -12.19
C TRP A 171 -7.39 7.80 -13.15
N TYR A 172 -6.73 8.84 -12.62
CA TYR A 172 -6.17 9.90 -13.45
C TYR A 172 -4.94 9.46 -14.23
N ARG A 173 -4.19 8.48 -13.73
CA ARG A 173 -3.18 7.77 -14.53
C ARG A 173 -3.81 7.10 -15.75
N ASP A 174 -4.93 6.42 -15.58
CA ASP A 174 -5.63 5.77 -16.69
C ASP A 174 -6.17 6.79 -17.69
N VAL A 175 -6.73 7.91 -17.22
CA VAL A 175 -7.14 9.03 -18.08
C VAL A 175 -5.97 9.55 -18.91
N LEU A 176 -4.81 9.78 -18.28
CA LEU A 176 -3.60 10.25 -18.97
C LEU A 176 -3.07 9.19 -19.94
N MET A 177 -2.98 7.94 -19.50
CA MET A 177 -2.52 6.82 -20.33
C MET A 177 -3.40 6.66 -21.58
N PHE A 178 -4.71 6.67 -21.40
CA PHE A 178 -5.64 6.58 -22.52
C PHE A 178 -5.57 7.81 -23.43
N LYS A 179 -5.41 9.01 -22.89
CA LYS A 179 -5.22 10.25 -23.67
C LYS A 179 -4.04 10.13 -24.65
N VAL A 180 -2.95 9.53 -24.21
CA VAL A 180 -1.71 9.36 -25.00
C VAL A 180 -1.79 8.18 -25.96
N THR A 181 -2.21 7.01 -25.47
CA THR A 181 -2.06 5.74 -26.22
C THR A 181 -3.30 5.33 -27.01
N LYS A 182 -4.48 5.74 -26.57
CA LYS A 182 -5.79 5.27 -27.08
C LYS A 182 -5.99 3.75 -26.95
N ASP A 183 -5.21 3.08 -26.09
CA ASP A 183 -5.28 1.65 -25.87
C ASP A 183 -5.96 1.33 -24.54
N VAL A 184 -7.15 0.72 -24.62
CA VAL A 184 -7.95 0.29 -23.46
C VAL A 184 -7.27 -0.82 -22.66
N ASN A 185 -6.43 -1.65 -23.30
CA ASN A 185 -5.76 -2.77 -22.64
C ASN A 185 -4.73 -2.32 -21.59
N LEU A 186 -4.26 -1.07 -21.67
CA LEU A 186 -3.30 -0.49 -20.72
C LEU A 186 -3.96 0.10 -19.47
N LEU A 187 -5.30 0.13 -19.42
CA LEU A 187 -6.07 0.66 -18.31
C LEU A 187 -6.18 -0.38 -17.17
N ILE A 188 -6.21 0.13 -15.96
CA ILE A 188 -6.58 -0.63 -14.75
C ILE A 188 -8.12 -0.77 -14.72
N PHE A 189 -8.83 0.35 -14.91
CA PHE A 189 -10.29 0.42 -14.86
C PHE A 189 -10.89 0.24 -16.28
N LYS A 190 -10.68 -0.93 -16.88
CA LYS A 190 -11.11 -1.20 -18.28
C LYS A 190 -12.63 -1.08 -18.48
N GLU A 191 -13.43 -1.52 -17.51
CA GLU A 191 -14.89 -1.43 -17.57
C GLU A 191 -15.38 0.02 -17.56
N GLU A 192 -14.58 0.93 -17.04
CA GLU A 192 -14.86 2.36 -16.92
C GLU A 192 -14.37 3.19 -18.13
N TYR A 193 -13.96 2.51 -19.20
CA TYR A 193 -13.48 3.14 -20.43
C TYR A 193 -14.33 4.32 -20.92
N PRO A 194 -15.69 4.25 -20.93
CA PRO A 194 -16.49 5.38 -21.43
C PRO A 194 -16.24 6.67 -20.65
N SER A 195 -16.20 6.60 -19.32
CA SER A 195 -15.95 7.75 -18.44
C SER A 195 -14.50 8.24 -18.55
N ILE A 196 -13.54 7.32 -18.63
CA ILE A 196 -12.12 7.65 -18.84
C ILE A 196 -11.90 8.37 -20.16
N ASN A 197 -12.54 7.88 -21.24
CA ASN A 197 -12.47 8.52 -22.56
C ASN A 197 -13.04 9.94 -22.52
N GLU A 198 -14.23 10.12 -21.94
CA GLU A 198 -14.86 11.44 -21.80
C GLU A 198 -13.94 12.43 -21.09
N ILE A 199 -13.41 12.05 -19.91
CA ILE A 199 -12.49 12.89 -19.15
C ILE A 199 -11.21 13.17 -19.96
N SER A 200 -10.67 12.17 -20.66
CA SER A 200 -9.45 12.32 -21.46
C SER A 200 -9.61 13.33 -22.61
N GLN A 201 -10.82 13.46 -23.15
CA GLN A 201 -11.10 14.43 -24.21
C GLN A 201 -11.21 15.86 -23.69
N ARG A 202 -11.86 16.05 -22.55
CA ARG A 202 -12.11 17.39 -21.98
C ARG A 202 -10.93 17.98 -21.21
N SER A 203 -10.09 17.15 -20.56
CA SER A 203 -8.96 17.63 -19.74
C SER A 203 -7.70 17.79 -20.58
N GLY A 204 -7.00 18.93 -20.41
CA GLY A 204 -5.68 19.16 -21.00
C GLY A 204 -4.58 18.37 -20.27
N TYR A 205 -3.38 18.27 -20.89
CA TYR A 205 -2.22 17.63 -20.23
C TYR A 205 -1.82 18.37 -18.95
N GLU A 206 -1.77 19.71 -19.00
CA GLU A 206 -1.46 20.54 -17.83
C GLU A 206 -2.48 20.34 -16.70
N GLY A 207 -3.79 20.26 -17.04
CA GLY A 207 -4.82 19.97 -16.05
C GLY A 207 -4.65 18.62 -15.38
N LEU A 208 -4.35 17.57 -16.15
CA LEU A 208 -4.08 16.23 -15.61
C LEU A 208 -2.83 16.20 -14.73
N GLU A 209 -1.77 16.92 -15.10
CA GLU A 209 -0.56 17.07 -14.29
C GLU A 209 -0.87 17.78 -12.96
N ASN A 210 -1.65 18.88 -13.00
CA ASN A 210 -2.08 19.58 -11.80
C ASN A 210 -2.91 18.69 -10.87
N ILE A 211 -3.80 17.87 -11.42
CA ILE A 211 -4.60 16.90 -10.65
C ILE A 211 -3.68 15.89 -9.96
N LEU A 212 -2.79 15.23 -10.69
CA LEU A 212 -1.86 14.24 -10.12
C LEU A 212 -0.96 14.86 -9.04
N ALA A 213 -0.43 16.06 -9.30
CA ALA A 213 0.34 16.81 -8.31
C ALA A 213 -0.47 17.18 -7.05
N SER A 214 -1.78 17.46 -7.20
CA SER A 214 -2.66 17.76 -6.06
C SER A 214 -2.89 16.54 -5.17
N ILE A 215 -3.00 15.34 -5.76
CA ILE A 215 -3.12 14.08 -5.04
C ILE A 215 -1.85 13.81 -4.22
N ASP A 216 -0.67 13.99 -4.82
CA ASP A 216 0.60 13.82 -4.11
C ASP A 216 0.76 14.81 -2.96
N LYS A 217 0.36 16.08 -3.17
CA LYS A 217 0.33 17.10 -2.10
C LYS A 217 -0.62 16.72 -0.97
N ALA A 218 -1.80 16.18 -1.27
CA ALA A 218 -2.73 15.69 -0.26
C ALA A 218 -2.12 14.55 0.56
N ARG A 219 -1.44 13.60 -0.08
CA ARG A 219 -0.73 12.50 0.58
C ARG A 219 0.34 13.00 1.54
N ILE A 220 1.16 13.97 1.12
CA ILE A 220 2.19 14.58 1.97
C ILE A 220 1.57 15.29 3.17
N ARG A 221 0.47 16.03 2.97
CA ARG A 221 -0.24 16.74 4.06
C ARG A 221 -0.82 15.76 5.08
N LEU A 222 -1.44 14.68 4.63
CA LEU A 222 -1.97 13.64 5.54
C LEU A 222 -0.85 12.96 6.33
N ALA A 223 0.28 12.65 5.69
CA ALA A 223 1.46 12.09 6.37
C ALA A 223 2.07 13.05 7.41
N ALA A 224 1.92 14.37 7.20
CA ALA A 224 2.33 15.40 8.15
C ALA A 224 1.26 15.75 9.21
N ASN A 225 0.20 14.94 9.33
CA ASN A 225 -0.93 15.14 10.25
C ASN A 225 -1.65 16.50 10.08
N VAL A 226 -1.67 17.04 8.87
CA VAL A 226 -2.50 18.21 8.54
C VAL A 226 -3.99 17.79 8.59
N ASN A 227 -4.86 18.76 8.89
CA ASN A 227 -6.30 18.52 8.92
C ASN A 227 -6.76 17.85 7.63
N MET A 228 -7.36 16.66 7.77
CA MET A 228 -7.78 15.80 6.68
C MET A 228 -8.80 16.49 5.75
N GLU A 229 -9.82 17.12 6.35
CA GLU A 229 -10.90 17.75 5.58
C GLU A 229 -10.33 18.83 4.67
N LEU A 230 -9.45 19.69 5.21
CA LEU A 230 -8.78 20.74 4.44
C LEU A 230 -7.87 20.17 3.34
N ALA A 231 -7.13 19.10 3.63
CA ALA A 231 -6.23 18.48 2.65
C ALA A 231 -6.99 17.91 1.45
N LEU A 232 -8.13 17.22 1.71
CA LEU A 232 -8.99 16.67 0.68
C LEU A 232 -9.78 17.75 -0.07
N GLU A 233 -10.31 18.76 0.63
CA GLU A 233 -11.02 19.88 0.01
C GLU A 233 -10.16 20.58 -1.02
N LEU A 234 -8.94 21.00 -0.65
CA LEU A 234 -8.00 21.65 -1.56
C LEU A 234 -7.67 20.78 -2.78
N MET A 235 -7.52 19.48 -2.59
CA MET A 235 -7.27 18.53 -3.68
C MET A 235 -8.47 18.43 -4.62
N LEU A 236 -9.69 18.20 -4.07
CA LEU A 236 -10.90 18.03 -4.86
C LEU A 236 -11.28 19.30 -5.62
N LEU A 237 -11.03 20.50 -5.06
CA LEU A 237 -11.20 21.76 -5.78
C LEU A 237 -10.26 21.87 -6.98
N VAL A 238 -8.98 21.54 -6.83
CA VAL A 238 -8.04 21.49 -7.98
C VAL A 238 -8.51 20.51 -9.05
N MET A 239 -8.99 19.32 -8.63
CA MET A 239 -9.52 18.31 -9.56
C MET A 239 -10.78 18.79 -10.29
N LYS A 240 -11.64 19.54 -9.59
CA LYS A 240 -12.87 20.10 -10.17
C LYS A 240 -12.58 21.20 -11.19
N GLU A 241 -11.56 22.02 -10.97
CA GLU A 241 -11.19 23.13 -11.86
C GLU A 241 -10.52 22.67 -13.17
N ASN A 242 -9.79 21.54 -13.14
CA ASN A 242 -9.03 21.02 -14.27
C ASN A 242 -9.74 19.85 -14.98
#